data_6d2dbfdc1f454726ca8de8b85b844660
#
_entry.id   6d2dbfdc1f454726ca8de8b85b844660
#
_cell.length_a   1.000
_cell.length_b   1.000
_cell.length_c   1.000
_cell.angle_alpha   90.00
_cell.angle_beta   90.00
_cell.angle_gamma   90.00
#
_symmetry.space_group_name_H-M   'P 1'
#
loop_
_entity.id
_entity.type
_entity.pdbx_description
1 polymer ?
#
loop_
_entity_poly.entity_id
_entity_poly.type
_entity_poly.pdbx_seq_one_letter_code
_entity_poly.pdbx_strand_id
1 'polypeptide(L)'
;MAIDESKLNEFLGKAVGDLGAAMSAALMLVGDRLGLYKELAKGPITSSDLAQKTGTNERYVREWLGNQGAGGYVQFDATKNNWSLSPEQALCLADPNGPVDMPGAYNIVEATFHALDRTLDNFRTGKGMEWGEHHPCLFHGTERFFRAGYNANLITSWLPALDGVVEKLKAGAKVADVGCGHGASAVLMAKTYPNSKVTGYDYHADSIRTARERAAAAGVTNVQFEEADAVSYRGESFDLIAFFDCLHDMGDPVGVSRHARRALKDDGTVMIVEPFANDNVQDNLNPVGRVMYGASSQICVPVSLARNGPALGAQAGERRLREVVVTGGGFGRFRRATETPFNLVLEARP
;
A
#
# COMPACT_ATOMS: atom_id res chain seq x y z
N MET A 1 -39.40 -17.40 -12.00
CA MET A 1 -38.91 -17.79 -10.66
C MET A 1 -39.54 -16.85 -9.65
N ALA A 2 -40.11 -17.36 -8.56
CA ALA A 2 -40.61 -16.52 -7.46
C ALA A 2 -39.41 -15.88 -6.73
N ILE A 3 -39.53 -14.60 -6.42
CA ILE A 3 -38.51 -13.88 -5.63
C ILE A 3 -38.70 -14.26 -4.17
N ASP A 4 -37.59 -14.60 -3.51
CA ASP A 4 -37.52 -14.79 -2.08
C ASP A 4 -37.32 -13.42 -1.41
N GLU A 5 -38.35 -12.91 -0.75
CA GLU A 5 -38.33 -11.57 -0.16
C GLU A 5 -37.28 -11.44 0.96
N SER A 6 -36.98 -12.52 1.70
CA SER A 6 -35.95 -12.50 2.73
C SER A 6 -34.57 -12.26 2.13
N LYS A 7 -34.22 -12.99 1.09
CA LYS A 7 -32.95 -12.83 0.37
C LYS A 7 -32.86 -11.48 -0.33
N LEU A 8 -33.99 -10.97 -0.86
CA LEU A 8 -34.01 -9.63 -1.44
C LEU A 8 -33.70 -8.56 -0.40
N ASN A 9 -34.31 -8.64 0.79
CA ASN A 9 -34.09 -7.67 1.86
C ASN A 9 -32.65 -7.75 2.42
N GLU A 10 -32.08 -8.94 2.54
CA GLU A 10 -30.69 -9.14 2.92
C GLU A 10 -29.74 -8.47 1.91
N PHE A 11 -29.96 -8.72 0.62
CA PHE A 11 -29.16 -8.11 -0.46
C PHE A 11 -29.31 -6.57 -0.48
N LEU A 12 -30.53 -6.05 -0.33
CA LEU A 12 -30.77 -4.61 -0.27
C LEU A 12 -30.07 -3.98 0.96
N GLY A 13 -30.14 -4.61 2.11
CA GLY A 13 -29.44 -4.15 3.32
C GLY A 13 -27.92 -4.03 3.09
N LYS A 14 -27.34 -5.07 2.49
CA LYS A 14 -25.93 -5.06 2.09
C LYS A 14 -25.63 -3.93 1.08
N ALA A 15 -26.44 -3.79 0.04
CA ALA A 15 -26.24 -2.77 -1.00
C ALA A 15 -26.33 -1.35 -0.44
N VAL A 16 -27.25 -1.08 0.48
CA VAL A 16 -27.38 0.21 1.17
C VAL A 16 -26.14 0.49 2.01
N GLY A 17 -25.62 -0.51 2.75
CA GLY A 17 -24.36 -0.37 3.49
C GLY A 17 -23.18 -0.02 2.57
N ASP A 18 -23.05 -0.72 1.44
CA ASP A 18 -22.00 -0.45 0.45
C ASP A 18 -22.14 0.94 -0.19
N LEU A 19 -23.35 1.39 -0.49
CA LEU A 19 -23.60 2.75 -0.99
C LEU A 19 -23.23 3.80 0.05
N GLY A 20 -23.58 3.58 1.32
CA GLY A 20 -23.19 4.45 2.44
C GLY A 20 -21.67 4.54 2.58
N ALA A 21 -20.96 3.41 2.49
CA ALA A 21 -19.50 3.39 2.52
C ALA A 21 -18.87 4.16 1.34
N ALA A 22 -19.43 4.02 0.13
CA ALA A 22 -18.97 4.76 -1.05
C ALA A 22 -19.17 6.28 -0.90
N MET A 23 -20.33 6.71 -0.37
CA MET A 23 -20.57 8.14 -0.07
C MET A 23 -19.63 8.67 1.03
N SER A 24 -19.32 7.84 2.03
CA SER A 24 -18.40 8.18 3.11
C SER A 24 -16.95 8.32 2.62
N ALA A 25 -16.55 7.68 1.53
CA ALA A 25 -15.18 7.72 1.01
C ALA A 25 -14.70 9.16 0.74
N ALA A 26 -15.53 10.00 0.12
CA ALA A 26 -15.20 11.41 -0.11
C ALA A 26 -15.13 12.19 1.23
N LEU A 27 -16.01 11.89 2.16
CA LEU A 27 -16.05 12.56 3.47
C LEU A 27 -14.88 12.13 4.37
N MET A 28 -14.32 10.93 4.19
CA MET A 28 -13.07 10.52 4.82
C MET A 28 -11.92 11.46 4.42
N LEU A 29 -11.80 11.77 3.12
CA LEU A 29 -10.80 12.71 2.61
C LEU A 29 -11.04 14.14 3.08
N VAL A 30 -12.30 14.57 3.20
CA VAL A 30 -12.66 15.88 3.81
C VAL A 30 -12.15 15.95 5.24
N GLY A 31 -12.41 14.91 6.05
CA GLY A 31 -11.95 14.84 7.44
C GLY A 31 -10.43 14.91 7.59
N ASP A 32 -9.70 14.22 6.71
CA ASP A 32 -8.23 14.24 6.68
C ASP A 32 -7.70 15.61 6.26
N ARG A 33 -8.14 16.13 5.12
CA ARG A 33 -7.63 17.39 4.54
C ARG A 33 -7.94 18.62 5.36
N LEU A 34 -9.06 18.64 6.07
CA LEU A 34 -9.44 19.72 6.96
C LEU A 34 -9.00 19.52 8.42
N GLY A 35 -8.33 18.40 8.72
CA GLY A 35 -7.79 18.10 10.04
C GLY A 35 -8.85 17.78 11.10
N LEU A 36 -10.08 17.39 10.68
CA LEU A 36 -11.19 17.09 11.60
C LEU A 36 -10.86 15.89 12.49
N TYR A 37 -10.27 14.83 11.96
CA TYR A 37 -9.85 13.65 12.74
C TYR A 37 -8.72 14.01 13.72
N LYS A 38 -7.77 14.85 13.31
CA LYS A 38 -6.67 15.30 14.19
C LYS A 38 -7.17 16.09 15.38
N GLU A 39 -8.21 16.91 15.17
CA GLU A 39 -8.81 17.66 16.25
C GLU A 39 -9.65 16.77 17.17
N LEU A 40 -10.45 15.84 16.61
CA LEU A 40 -11.20 14.84 17.36
C LEU A 40 -10.31 13.93 18.22
N ALA A 41 -9.10 13.61 17.77
CA ALA A 41 -8.15 12.80 18.51
C ALA A 41 -7.63 13.47 19.80
N LYS A 42 -7.81 14.78 19.96
CA LYS A 42 -7.42 15.51 21.18
C LYS A 42 -8.42 15.34 22.33
N GLY A 43 -9.60 14.81 22.06
CA GLY A 43 -10.63 14.53 23.06
C GLY A 43 -12.05 14.88 22.59
N PRO A 44 -13.06 14.59 23.43
CA PRO A 44 -14.45 14.85 23.11
C PRO A 44 -14.73 16.32 22.81
N ILE A 45 -15.52 16.60 21.76
CA ILE A 45 -15.75 17.95 21.25
C ILE A 45 -17.15 18.08 20.65
N THR A 46 -17.77 19.26 20.72
CA THR A 46 -19.03 19.56 20.02
C THR A 46 -18.80 19.88 18.55
N SER A 47 -19.84 19.79 17.71
CA SER A 47 -19.75 20.18 16.30
C SER A 47 -19.34 21.63 16.12
N SER A 48 -19.84 22.53 16.99
CA SER A 48 -19.51 23.94 16.97
C SER A 48 -18.06 24.23 17.30
N ASP A 49 -17.53 23.58 18.34
CA ASP A 49 -16.14 23.78 18.74
C ASP A 49 -15.17 23.14 17.72
N LEU A 50 -15.53 21.99 17.14
CA LEU A 50 -14.75 21.36 16.07
C LEU A 50 -14.66 22.27 14.85
N ALA A 51 -15.80 22.84 14.43
CA ALA A 51 -15.84 23.78 13.31
C ALA A 51 -14.99 25.03 13.59
N GLN A 52 -15.10 25.59 14.78
CA GLN A 52 -14.32 26.75 15.19
C GLN A 52 -12.82 26.48 15.16
N LYS A 53 -12.38 25.33 15.74
CA LYS A 53 -10.96 24.97 15.83
C LYS A 53 -10.33 24.63 14.48
N THR A 54 -11.12 24.11 13.55
CA THR A 54 -10.65 23.74 12.21
C THR A 54 -10.90 24.81 11.15
N GLY A 55 -11.52 25.93 11.53
CA GLY A 55 -11.85 27.03 10.60
C GLY A 55 -12.87 26.60 9.53
N THR A 56 -13.78 25.70 9.89
CA THR A 56 -14.79 25.16 8.98
C THR A 56 -16.21 25.64 9.35
N ASN A 57 -17.19 25.36 8.49
CA ASN A 57 -18.56 25.70 8.73
C ASN A 57 -19.27 24.61 9.56
N GLU A 58 -19.89 25.00 10.68
CA GLU A 58 -20.54 24.06 11.62
C GLU A 58 -21.63 23.20 10.96
N ARG A 59 -22.42 23.78 10.05
CA ARG A 59 -23.51 23.06 9.43
C ARG A 59 -23.00 21.85 8.62
N TYR A 60 -21.86 22.00 7.91
CA TYR A 60 -21.22 20.91 7.20
C TYR A 60 -20.52 19.92 8.14
N VAL A 61 -19.86 20.42 9.18
CA VAL A 61 -19.22 19.56 10.20
C VAL A 61 -20.24 18.66 10.89
N ARG A 62 -21.44 19.18 11.19
CA ARG A 62 -22.52 18.40 11.80
C ARG A 62 -22.98 17.25 10.90
N GLU A 63 -23.17 17.48 9.59
CA GLU A 63 -23.50 16.43 8.63
C GLU A 63 -22.37 15.41 8.49
N TRP A 64 -21.11 15.91 8.44
CA TRP A 64 -19.93 15.06 8.37
C TRP A 64 -19.83 14.15 9.59
N LEU A 65 -19.99 14.67 10.79
CA LEU A 65 -20.01 13.89 12.04
C LEU A 65 -21.14 12.85 12.04
N GLY A 66 -22.33 13.22 11.58
CA GLY A 66 -23.46 12.31 11.44
C GLY A 66 -23.14 11.14 10.50
N ASN A 67 -22.54 11.41 9.34
CA ASN A 67 -22.10 10.38 8.40
C ASN A 67 -21.02 9.48 9.00
N GLN A 68 -19.99 10.08 9.62
CA GLN A 68 -18.88 9.32 10.21
C GLN A 68 -19.34 8.49 11.43
N GLY A 69 -20.28 9.02 12.22
CA GLY A 69 -20.90 8.29 13.33
C GLY A 69 -21.76 7.12 12.87
N ALA A 70 -22.57 7.33 11.83
CA ALA A 70 -23.37 6.26 11.22
C ALA A 70 -22.49 5.14 10.62
N GLY A 71 -21.30 5.51 10.12
CA GLY A 71 -20.29 4.58 9.61
C GLY A 71 -19.42 3.92 10.69
N GLY A 72 -19.56 4.33 11.97
CA GLY A 72 -18.76 3.79 13.07
C GLY A 72 -17.32 4.34 13.16
N TYR A 73 -16.98 5.37 12.39
CA TYR A 73 -15.65 6.01 12.41
C TYR A 73 -15.48 7.04 13.54
N VAL A 74 -16.58 7.58 14.07
CA VAL A 74 -16.61 8.55 15.17
C VAL A 74 -17.69 8.14 16.17
N GLN A 75 -17.45 8.37 17.44
CA GLN A 75 -18.38 8.07 18.53
C GLN A 75 -19.18 9.29 18.92
N PHE A 76 -20.45 9.11 19.29
CA PHE A 76 -21.34 10.16 19.78
C PHE A 76 -21.81 9.87 21.21
N ASP A 77 -21.58 10.81 22.12
CA ASP A 77 -22.16 10.80 23.47
C ASP A 77 -23.42 11.69 23.51
N ALA A 78 -24.57 11.05 23.49
CA ALA A 78 -25.85 11.74 23.48
C ALA A 78 -26.13 12.53 24.80
N THR A 79 -25.50 12.14 25.92
CA THR A 79 -25.72 12.81 27.21
C THR A 79 -24.98 14.15 27.28
N LYS A 80 -23.82 14.22 26.63
CA LYS A 80 -22.95 15.41 26.60
C LYS A 80 -23.02 16.16 25.28
N ASN A 81 -23.74 15.61 24.30
CA ASN A 81 -23.84 16.14 22.95
C ASN A 81 -22.47 16.42 22.32
N ASN A 82 -21.53 15.47 22.45
CA ASN A 82 -20.19 15.58 21.91
C ASN A 82 -19.77 14.35 21.13
N TRP A 83 -18.72 14.52 20.31
CA TRP A 83 -18.14 13.53 19.45
C TRP A 83 -16.70 13.24 19.86
N SER A 84 -16.25 12.02 19.65
CA SER A 84 -14.89 11.60 20.00
C SER A 84 -14.40 10.47 19.10
N LEU A 85 -13.09 10.22 19.12
CA LEU A 85 -12.48 8.99 18.62
C LEU A 85 -12.11 8.11 19.79
N SER A 86 -12.24 6.77 19.64
CA SER A 86 -11.54 5.86 20.53
C SER A 86 -10.03 5.92 20.24
N PRO A 87 -9.17 5.42 21.16
CA PRO A 87 -7.72 5.34 20.90
C PRO A 87 -7.39 4.59 19.61
N GLU A 88 -8.11 3.51 19.29
CA GLU A 88 -7.93 2.69 18.09
C GLU A 88 -8.34 3.46 16.83
N GLN A 89 -9.46 4.19 16.88
CA GLN A 89 -9.90 5.05 15.78
C GLN A 89 -8.90 6.19 15.54
N ALA A 90 -8.42 6.85 16.61
CA ALA A 90 -7.43 7.91 16.52
C ALA A 90 -6.10 7.41 15.90
N LEU A 91 -5.67 6.21 16.28
CA LEU A 91 -4.46 5.57 15.77
C LEU A 91 -4.51 5.35 14.24
N CYS A 92 -5.69 5.01 13.69
CA CYS A 92 -5.86 4.72 12.27
C CYS A 92 -6.25 5.95 11.41
N LEU A 93 -6.86 6.98 12.04
CA LEU A 93 -7.46 8.11 11.32
C LEU A 93 -6.68 9.43 11.48
N ALA A 94 -5.90 9.57 12.56
CA ALA A 94 -5.28 10.83 12.93
C ALA A 94 -3.79 10.76 13.22
N ASP A 95 -3.25 9.60 13.59
CA ASP A 95 -1.85 9.43 13.93
C ASP A 95 -1.02 9.08 12.68
N PRO A 96 -0.09 9.96 12.26
CA PRO A 96 0.76 9.69 11.10
C PRO A 96 1.78 8.56 11.34
N ASN A 97 1.96 8.12 12.59
CA ASN A 97 2.83 7.02 13.00
C ASN A 97 2.04 5.76 13.35
N GLY A 98 0.73 5.77 13.17
CA GLY A 98 -0.12 4.61 13.36
C GLY A 98 0.26 3.44 12.42
N PRO A 99 -0.18 2.22 12.75
CA PRO A 99 0.14 1.03 11.95
C PRO A 99 -0.57 0.98 10.60
N VAL A 100 -1.61 1.80 10.43
CA VAL A 100 -2.41 1.93 9.20
C VAL A 100 -2.81 3.40 9.03
N ASP A 101 -2.56 3.97 7.85
CA ASP A 101 -3.08 5.29 7.46
C ASP A 101 -4.35 5.08 6.60
N MET A 102 -5.52 5.03 7.25
CA MET A 102 -6.79 4.84 6.54
C MET A 102 -7.10 5.97 5.56
N PRO A 103 -6.90 7.25 5.89
CA PRO A 103 -7.06 8.32 4.90
C PRO A 103 -6.16 8.16 3.67
N GLY A 104 -4.95 7.63 3.83
CA GLY A 104 -4.07 7.27 2.72
C GLY A 104 -4.70 6.23 1.78
N ALA A 105 -5.34 5.18 2.33
CA ALA A 105 -6.10 4.22 1.53
C ALA A 105 -7.23 4.88 0.73
N TYR A 106 -7.93 5.85 1.31
CA TYR A 106 -9.00 6.58 0.62
C TYR A 106 -8.49 7.52 -0.49
N ASN A 107 -7.23 7.98 -0.45
CA ASN A 107 -6.62 8.64 -1.60
C ASN A 107 -6.46 7.69 -2.78
N ILE A 108 -6.18 6.40 -2.54
CA ILE A 108 -6.16 5.38 -3.60
C ILE A 108 -7.56 5.22 -4.21
N VAL A 109 -8.61 5.18 -3.38
CA VAL A 109 -10.00 5.13 -3.85
C VAL A 109 -10.34 6.36 -4.70
N GLU A 110 -9.94 7.57 -4.29
CA GLU A 110 -10.11 8.81 -5.07
C GLU A 110 -9.48 8.67 -6.47
N ALA A 111 -8.27 8.11 -6.55
CA ALA A 111 -7.58 7.92 -7.82
C ALA A 111 -8.36 6.99 -8.78
N THR A 112 -9.03 5.96 -8.27
CA THR A 112 -9.84 5.07 -9.12
C THR A 112 -11.05 5.78 -9.73
N PHE A 113 -11.66 6.72 -9.02
CA PHE A 113 -12.75 7.53 -9.58
C PHE A 113 -12.26 8.49 -10.66
N HIS A 114 -11.06 9.08 -10.50
CA HIS A 114 -10.44 9.91 -11.55
C HIS A 114 -10.12 9.10 -12.82
N ALA A 115 -9.89 7.81 -12.69
CA ALA A 115 -9.54 6.93 -13.80
C ALA A 115 -10.74 6.16 -14.38
N LEU A 116 -12.00 6.46 -13.98
CA LEU A 116 -13.18 5.65 -14.32
C LEU A 116 -13.36 5.46 -15.83
N ASP A 117 -13.27 6.53 -16.62
CA ASP A 117 -13.43 6.45 -18.08
C ASP A 117 -12.32 5.60 -18.72
N ARG A 118 -11.09 5.74 -18.24
CA ARG A 118 -9.97 4.91 -18.69
C ARG A 118 -10.16 3.45 -18.27
N THR A 119 -10.66 3.20 -17.08
CA THR A 119 -11.00 1.85 -16.59
C THR A 119 -12.05 1.19 -17.50
N LEU A 120 -13.11 1.91 -17.86
CA LEU A 120 -14.12 1.41 -18.80
C LEU A 120 -13.51 1.04 -20.17
N ASP A 121 -12.59 1.86 -20.68
CA ASP A 121 -11.89 1.55 -21.93
C ASP A 121 -10.98 0.33 -21.78
N ASN A 122 -10.24 0.22 -20.68
CA ASN A 122 -9.38 -0.93 -20.38
C ASN A 122 -10.18 -2.24 -20.32
N PHE A 123 -11.36 -2.24 -19.71
CA PHE A 123 -12.25 -3.42 -19.67
C PHE A 123 -12.74 -3.84 -21.06
N ARG A 124 -12.88 -2.90 -22.00
CA ARG A 124 -13.31 -3.20 -23.39
C ARG A 124 -12.14 -3.66 -24.25
N THR A 125 -10.99 -3.07 -24.08
CA THR A 125 -9.89 -3.18 -25.05
C THR A 125 -8.73 -4.06 -24.55
N GLY A 126 -8.60 -4.27 -23.23
CA GLY A 126 -7.44 -4.93 -22.64
C GLY A 126 -6.14 -4.11 -22.68
N LYS A 127 -6.16 -2.81 -22.99
CA LYS A 127 -4.94 -1.99 -23.17
C LYS A 127 -4.42 -1.68 -21.79
N GLY A 128 -4.48 -1.52 -20.87
CA GLY A 128 -3.85 -1.08 -19.63
C GLY A 128 -3.66 0.45 -19.54
N MET A 129 -3.00 0.85 -18.48
CA MET A 129 -2.68 2.22 -18.13
C MET A 129 -1.36 2.22 -17.35
N GLU A 130 -0.38 2.97 -17.84
CA GLU A 130 0.94 3.10 -17.17
C GLU A 130 0.79 3.73 -15.77
N TRP A 131 1.71 3.38 -14.85
CA TRP A 131 1.71 3.94 -13.50
C TRP A 131 1.66 5.47 -13.51
N GLY A 132 2.50 6.11 -14.31
CA GLY A 132 2.59 7.57 -14.43
C GLY A 132 1.36 8.26 -15.05
N GLU A 133 0.43 7.52 -15.67
CA GLU A 133 -0.81 8.07 -16.22
C GLU A 133 -1.92 8.23 -15.16
N HIS A 134 -1.73 7.64 -13.99
CA HIS A 134 -2.69 7.75 -12.90
C HIS A 134 -2.70 9.16 -12.29
N HIS A 135 -3.82 9.51 -11.67
CA HIS A 135 -3.94 10.78 -10.96
C HIS A 135 -2.94 10.84 -9.78
N PRO A 136 -2.29 12.01 -9.51
CA PRO A 136 -1.26 12.14 -8.47
C PRO A 136 -1.68 11.68 -7.07
N CYS A 137 -2.99 11.69 -6.74
CA CYS A 137 -3.47 11.18 -5.45
C CYS A 137 -3.19 9.68 -5.27
N LEU A 138 -3.01 8.90 -6.36
CA LEU A 138 -2.60 7.50 -6.25
C LEU A 138 -1.22 7.38 -5.60
N PHE A 139 -0.23 8.08 -6.11
CA PHE A 139 1.16 8.00 -5.63
C PHE A 139 1.26 8.43 -4.17
N HIS A 140 0.57 9.52 -3.84
CA HIS A 140 0.52 10.04 -2.47
C HIS A 140 -0.20 9.07 -1.52
N GLY A 141 -1.36 8.55 -1.92
CA GLY A 141 -2.15 7.63 -1.13
C GLY A 141 -1.45 6.29 -0.91
N THR A 142 -0.87 5.72 -1.97
CA THR A 142 -0.11 4.47 -1.92
C THR A 142 1.06 4.60 -0.94
N GLU A 143 1.83 5.67 -1.05
CA GLU A 143 2.95 5.91 -0.15
C GLU A 143 2.49 6.06 1.31
N ARG A 144 1.45 6.85 1.58
CA ARG A 144 0.92 7.03 2.95
C ARG A 144 0.48 5.70 3.56
N PHE A 145 -0.30 4.93 2.79
CA PHE A 145 -0.85 3.66 3.26
C PHE A 145 0.25 2.64 3.56
N PHE A 146 1.16 2.41 2.60
CA PHE A 146 2.21 1.42 2.77
C PHE A 146 3.29 1.86 3.76
N ARG A 147 3.64 3.15 3.83
CA ARG A 147 4.60 3.68 4.80
C ARG A 147 4.20 3.36 6.24
N ALA A 148 2.91 3.44 6.58
CA ALA A 148 2.42 3.06 7.90
C ALA A 148 2.73 1.57 8.20
N GLY A 149 2.46 0.68 7.25
CA GLY A 149 2.79 -0.74 7.34
C GLY A 149 4.30 -1.01 7.46
N TYR A 150 5.14 -0.29 6.70
CA TYR A 150 6.60 -0.40 6.79
C TYR A 150 7.12 0.05 8.14
N ASN A 151 6.65 1.19 8.66
CA ASN A 151 7.03 1.68 9.99
C ASN A 151 6.69 0.68 11.09
N ALA A 152 5.54 0.02 10.99
CA ALA A 152 5.09 -0.95 11.97
C ALA A 152 5.84 -2.29 11.91
N ASN A 153 6.19 -2.75 10.70
CA ASN A 153 6.57 -4.16 10.50
C ASN A 153 7.96 -4.38 9.93
N LEU A 154 8.49 -3.49 9.06
CA LEU A 154 9.71 -3.77 8.29
C LEU A 154 10.90 -4.11 9.17
N ILE A 155 11.16 -3.30 10.19
CA ILE A 155 12.33 -3.46 11.05
C ILE A 155 12.10 -4.48 12.16
N THR A 156 10.87 -4.54 12.69
CA THR A 156 10.55 -5.32 13.88
C THR A 156 10.09 -6.74 13.59
N SER A 157 9.61 -7.00 12.39
CA SER A 157 9.01 -8.28 12.01
C SER A 157 9.55 -8.83 10.68
N TRP A 158 9.49 -8.06 9.59
CA TRP A 158 9.77 -8.61 8.26
C TRP A 158 11.24 -8.92 8.02
N LEU A 159 12.16 -7.97 8.28
CA LEU A 159 13.59 -8.22 8.17
C LEU A 159 14.09 -9.30 9.14
N PRO A 160 13.65 -9.33 10.42
CA PRO A 160 14.02 -10.42 11.33
C PRO A 160 13.53 -11.82 10.93
N ALA A 161 12.46 -11.91 10.13
CA ALA A 161 11.97 -13.20 9.63
C ALA A 161 12.84 -13.81 8.51
N LEU A 162 13.76 -13.03 7.93
CA LEU A 162 14.70 -13.47 6.91
C LEU A 162 16.00 -13.99 7.58
N ASP A 163 16.48 -15.13 7.10
CA ASP A 163 17.63 -15.79 7.74
C ASP A 163 18.92 -14.96 7.59
N GLY A 164 19.49 -14.48 8.70
CA GLY A 164 20.79 -13.80 8.77
C GLY A 164 20.86 -12.41 8.11
N VAL A 165 19.72 -11.85 7.68
CA VAL A 165 19.68 -10.55 6.98
C VAL A 165 19.97 -9.40 7.95
N VAL A 166 19.40 -9.43 9.15
CA VAL A 166 19.59 -8.35 10.14
C VAL A 166 21.05 -8.22 10.54
N GLU A 167 21.76 -9.33 10.70
CA GLU A 167 23.19 -9.36 11.04
C GLU A 167 24.02 -8.71 9.93
N LYS A 168 23.74 -9.04 8.67
CA LYS A 168 24.40 -8.43 7.51
C LYS A 168 24.12 -6.92 7.45
N LEU A 169 22.85 -6.50 7.64
CA LEU A 169 22.46 -5.09 7.66
C LEU A 169 23.21 -4.30 8.75
N LYS A 170 23.33 -4.85 9.95
CA LYS A 170 24.09 -4.23 11.05
C LYS A 170 25.59 -4.14 10.75
N ALA A 171 26.15 -5.16 10.13
CA ALA A 171 27.57 -5.22 9.77
C ALA A 171 27.94 -4.28 8.60
N GLY A 172 26.98 -3.95 7.73
CA GLY A 172 27.19 -3.11 6.56
C GLY A 172 26.90 -3.83 5.25
N ALA A 173 25.64 -3.94 4.89
CA ALA A 173 25.15 -4.59 3.69
C ALA A 173 24.98 -3.62 2.52
N LYS A 174 25.03 -4.15 1.29
CA LYS A 174 24.59 -3.47 0.08
C LYS A 174 23.16 -3.89 -0.24
N VAL A 175 22.25 -2.93 -0.24
CA VAL A 175 20.80 -3.17 -0.37
C VAL A 175 20.26 -2.50 -1.62
N ALA A 176 19.42 -3.19 -2.38
CA ALA A 176 18.60 -2.62 -3.43
C ALA A 176 17.11 -2.66 -3.01
N ASP A 177 16.41 -1.56 -3.17
CA ASP A 177 14.97 -1.42 -3.05
C ASP A 177 14.42 -1.13 -4.45
N VAL A 178 13.82 -2.14 -5.09
CA VAL A 178 13.43 -2.09 -6.50
C VAL A 178 11.93 -1.86 -6.63
N GLY A 179 11.52 -0.82 -7.34
CA GLY A 179 10.17 -0.28 -7.31
C GLY A 179 9.95 0.55 -6.04
N CYS A 180 10.97 1.35 -5.65
CA CYS A 180 10.99 2.03 -4.35
C CYS A 180 9.97 3.19 -4.21
N GLY A 181 9.33 3.61 -5.28
CA GLY A 181 8.37 4.71 -5.30
C GLY A 181 8.95 5.98 -4.65
N HIS A 182 8.27 6.51 -3.65
CA HIS A 182 8.71 7.69 -2.89
C HIS A 182 9.77 7.38 -1.81
N GLY A 183 10.35 6.17 -1.79
CA GLY A 183 11.52 5.80 -0.99
C GLY A 183 11.28 5.53 0.49
N ALA A 184 10.03 5.29 0.93
CA ALA A 184 9.71 5.13 2.34
C ALA A 184 10.45 3.96 3.00
N SER A 185 10.45 2.78 2.37
CA SER A 185 11.16 1.57 2.80
C SER A 185 12.68 1.76 2.80
N ALA A 186 13.22 2.32 1.71
CA ALA A 186 14.66 2.58 1.57
C ALA A 186 15.19 3.54 2.64
N VAL A 187 14.49 4.66 2.88
CA VAL A 187 14.84 5.65 3.91
C VAL A 187 14.78 5.02 5.30
N LEU A 188 13.75 4.22 5.58
CA LEU A 188 13.61 3.54 6.88
C LEU A 188 14.73 2.53 7.12
N MET A 189 15.07 1.71 6.12
CA MET A 189 16.21 0.77 6.21
C MET A 189 17.53 1.50 6.41
N ALA A 190 17.80 2.54 5.64
CA ALA A 190 19.04 3.31 5.72
C ALA A 190 19.19 4.01 7.08
N LYS A 191 18.11 4.60 7.61
CA LYS A 191 18.09 5.21 8.93
C LYS A 191 18.37 4.21 10.05
N THR A 192 17.82 3.00 9.93
CA THR A 192 17.94 1.96 10.97
C THR A 192 19.31 1.27 10.92
N TYR A 193 19.89 1.13 9.73
CA TYR A 193 21.17 0.43 9.53
C TYR A 193 22.21 1.37 8.91
N PRO A 194 22.82 2.27 9.70
CA PRO A 194 23.69 3.33 9.20
C PRO A 194 24.98 2.81 8.54
N ASN A 195 25.41 1.57 8.84
CA ASN A 195 26.56 0.94 8.20
C ASN A 195 26.25 0.39 6.80
N SER A 196 24.99 0.17 6.49
CA SER A 196 24.54 -0.35 5.18
C SER A 196 24.42 0.77 4.15
N LYS A 197 24.53 0.41 2.88
CA LYS A 197 24.30 1.30 1.74
C LYS A 197 23.03 0.85 1.03
N VAL A 198 22.05 1.72 0.93
CA VAL A 198 20.76 1.44 0.30
C VAL A 198 20.69 2.19 -1.02
N THR A 199 20.26 1.51 -2.09
CA THR A 199 19.93 2.16 -3.36
C THR A 199 18.48 1.83 -3.70
N GLY A 200 17.64 2.87 -3.83
CA GLY A 200 16.28 2.74 -4.34
C GLY A 200 16.27 2.93 -5.86
N TYR A 201 15.57 2.05 -6.56
CA TYR A 201 15.37 2.09 -8.00
C TYR A 201 13.88 2.19 -8.32
N ASP A 202 13.53 3.11 -9.21
CA ASP A 202 12.19 3.23 -9.77
C ASP A 202 12.28 3.84 -11.17
N TYR A 203 11.38 3.44 -12.07
CA TYR A 203 11.37 4.00 -13.41
C TYR A 203 10.62 5.34 -13.49
N HIS A 204 9.82 5.69 -12.49
CA HIS A 204 9.02 6.89 -12.43
C HIS A 204 9.85 8.06 -11.89
N ALA A 205 10.29 8.96 -12.77
CA ALA A 205 11.19 10.07 -12.44
C ALA A 205 10.70 10.96 -11.30
N ASP A 206 9.38 11.25 -11.25
CA ASP A 206 8.78 12.07 -10.20
C ASP A 206 8.81 11.40 -8.83
N SER A 207 8.63 10.07 -8.79
CA SER A 207 8.80 9.29 -7.57
C SER A 207 10.24 9.37 -7.06
N ILE A 208 11.22 9.22 -7.93
CA ILE A 208 12.64 9.33 -7.58
C ILE A 208 13.00 10.74 -7.06
N ARG A 209 12.45 11.79 -7.67
CA ARG A 209 12.62 13.15 -7.16
C ARG A 209 12.10 13.28 -5.73
N THR A 210 10.88 12.83 -5.50
CA THR A 210 10.24 12.85 -4.17
C THR A 210 11.02 12.01 -3.14
N ALA A 211 11.53 10.84 -3.54
CA ALA A 211 12.35 9.98 -2.67
C ALA A 211 13.65 10.68 -2.22
N ARG A 212 14.32 11.39 -3.14
CA ARG A 212 15.53 12.19 -2.83
C ARG A 212 15.23 13.32 -1.85
N GLU A 213 14.13 14.05 -2.06
CA GLU A 213 13.70 15.13 -1.16
C GLU A 213 13.41 14.59 0.25
N ARG A 214 12.78 13.43 0.37
CA ARG A 214 12.49 12.78 1.65
C ARG A 214 13.74 12.31 2.37
N ALA A 215 14.69 11.70 1.66
CA ALA A 215 15.97 11.30 2.25
C ALA A 215 16.73 12.51 2.80
N ALA A 216 16.77 13.59 2.04
CA ALA A 216 17.38 14.85 2.46
C ALA A 216 16.67 15.42 3.71
N ALA A 217 15.35 15.49 3.71
CA ALA A 217 14.56 15.96 4.85
C ALA A 217 14.73 15.09 6.10
N ALA A 218 14.95 13.78 5.93
CA ALA A 218 15.23 12.84 7.00
C ALA A 218 16.70 12.86 7.50
N GLY A 219 17.59 13.60 6.83
CA GLY A 219 19.03 13.67 7.15
C GLY A 219 19.77 12.35 6.95
N VAL A 220 19.26 11.47 6.07
CA VAL A 220 19.86 10.14 5.82
C VAL A 220 20.82 10.24 4.64
N THR A 221 22.10 9.85 4.85
CA THR A 221 23.17 10.01 3.88
C THR A 221 23.66 8.71 3.24
N ASN A 222 23.25 7.56 3.75
CA ASN A 222 23.63 6.22 3.28
C ASN A 222 22.55 5.61 2.36
N VAL A 223 21.68 6.44 1.78
CA VAL A 223 20.70 6.08 0.76
C VAL A 223 20.89 6.92 -0.48
N GLN A 224 20.72 6.32 -1.64
CA GLN A 224 20.65 7.01 -2.93
C GLN A 224 19.47 6.47 -3.76
N PHE A 225 19.00 7.26 -4.74
CA PHE A 225 17.87 6.90 -5.59
C PHE A 225 18.24 7.12 -7.07
N GLU A 226 17.96 6.11 -7.89
CA GLU A 226 18.26 6.10 -9.31
C GLU A 226 16.99 5.81 -10.11
N GLU A 227 16.78 6.58 -11.18
CA GLU A 227 15.77 6.28 -12.17
C GLU A 227 16.24 5.11 -13.02
N ALA A 228 15.57 3.96 -12.90
CA ALA A 228 15.94 2.74 -13.61
C ALA A 228 14.76 1.77 -13.71
N ASP A 229 14.73 1.03 -14.82
CA ASP A 229 13.79 -0.07 -14.98
C ASP A 229 14.25 -1.29 -14.17
N ALA A 230 13.29 -2.01 -13.58
CA ALA A 230 13.53 -3.17 -12.71
C ALA A 230 14.23 -4.35 -13.40
N VAL A 231 14.19 -4.44 -14.73
CA VAL A 231 14.91 -5.48 -15.50
C VAL A 231 16.36 -5.13 -15.81
N SER A 232 16.81 -3.88 -15.52
CA SER A 232 18.11 -3.37 -15.99
C SER A 232 18.80 -2.39 -15.04
N TYR A 233 18.33 -2.22 -13.79
CA TYR A 233 19.01 -1.35 -12.83
C TYR A 233 20.47 -1.76 -12.63
N ARG A 234 21.32 -0.77 -12.35
CA ARG A 234 22.76 -0.96 -12.20
C ARG A 234 23.12 -1.43 -10.79
N GLY A 235 24.18 -2.16 -10.72
CA GLY A 235 24.74 -2.66 -9.46
C GLY A 235 24.74 -4.18 -9.42
N GLU A 236 25.62 -4.69 -8.58
CA GLU A 236 25.83 -6.12 -8.39
C GLU A 236 26.33 -6.40 -6.98
N SER A 237 26.37 -7.66 -6.63
CA SER A 237 26.83 -8.10 -5.31
C SER A 237 26.00 -7.50 -4.16
N PHE A 238 24.68 -7.46 -4.32
CA PHE A 238 23.79 -7.07 -3.23
C PHE A 238 23.68 -8.17 -2.18
N ASP A 239 23.61 -7.78 -0.92
CA ASP A 239 23.31 -8.66 0.21
C ASP A 239 21.81 -8.88 0.35
N LEU A 240 21.02 -7.83 0.06
CA LEU A 240 19.58 -7.83 0.08
C LEU A 240 19.04 -7.08 -1.14
N ILE A 241 18.11 -7.70 -1.85
CA ILE A 241 17.26 -7.03 -2.83
C ILE A 241 15.82 -7.13 -2.33
N ALA A 242 15.11 -6.03 -2.28
CA ALA A 242 13.74 -5.97 -1.79
C ALA A 242 12.78 -5.46 -2.87
N PHE A 243 11.60 -6.06 -2.91
CA PHE A 243 10.44 -5.62 -3.69
C PHE A 243 9.29 -5.41 -2.71
N PHE A 244 8.67 -4.23 -2.74
CA PHE A 244 7.56 -3.91 -1.85
C PHE A 244 6.32 -3.58 -2.67
N ASP A 245 5.36 -4.51 -2.67
CA ASP A 245 4.05 -4.38 -3.30
C ASP A 245 4.13 -3.95 -4.79
N CYS A 246 5.09 -4.49 -5.57
CA CYS A 246 5.32 -4.05 -6.94
C CYS A 246 5.63 -5.17 -7.95
N LEU A 247 6.09 -6.36 -7.52
CA LEU A 247 6.46 -7.43 -8.47
C LEU A 247 5.24 -7.93 -9.26
N HIS A 248 4.06 -7.93 -8.64
CA HIS A 248 2.81 -8.41 -9.23
C HIS A 248 2.26 -7.53 -10.36
N ASP A 249 2.67 -6.27 -10.45
CA ASP A 249 2.21 -5.32 -11.47
C ASP A 249 3.26 -4.99 -12.54
N MET A 250 4.47 -5.55 -12.42
CA MET A 250 5.54 -5.35 -13.41
C MET A 250 5.22 -5.96 -14.77
N GLY A 251 5.76 -5.36 -15.83
CA GLY A 251 5.64 -5.84 -17.21
C GLY A 251 6.36 -7.17 -17.44
N ASP A 252 7.54 -7.35 -16.85
CA ASP A 252 8.31 -8.61 -16.95
C ASP A 252 8.80 -9.07 -15.57
N PRO A 253 7.93 -9.60 -14.71
CA PRO A 253 8.31 -10.03 -13.38
C PRO A 253 9.31 -11.20 -13.38
N VAL A 254 9.33 -12.00 -14.44
CA VAL A 254 10.31 -13.09 -14.63
C VAL A 254 11.68 -12.50 -14.97
N GLY A 255 11.75 -11.54 -15.90
CA GLY A 255 12.99 -10.83 -16.24
C GLY A 255 13.56 -10.08 -15.06
N VAL A 256 12.70 -9.41 -14.27
CA VAL A 256 13.07 -8.76 -13.01
C VAL A 256 13.66 -9.75 -12.01
N SER A 257 13.01 -10.91 -11.81
CA SER A 257 13.52 -11.95 -10.92
C SER A 257 14.88 -12.49 -11.39
N ARG A 258 15.06 -12.72 -12.70
CA ARG A 258 16.36 -13.12 -13.28
C ARG A 258 17.43 -12.05 -13.08
N HIS A 259 17.09 -10.78 -13.25
CA HIS A 259 18.01 -9.68 -13.01
C HIS A 259 18.43 -9.61 -11.56
N ALA A 260 17.49 -9.68 -10.63
CA ALA A 260 17.76 -9.74 -9.20
C ALA A 260 18.68 -10.92 -8.83
N ARG A 261 18.43 -12.11 -9.41
CA ARG A 261 19.26 -13.29 -9.18
C ARG A 261 20.73 -13.07 -9.61
N ARG A 262 20.96 -12.38 -10.73
CA ARG A 262 22.32 -12.06 -11.21
C ARG A 262 22.99 -10.97 -10.39
N ALA A 263 22.22 -9.98 -9.92
CA ALA A 263 22.74 -8.87 -9.15
C ALA A 263 23.01 -9.20 -7.67
N LEU A 264 22.50 -10.34 -7.20
CA LEU A 264 22.62 -10.80 -5.82
C LEU A 264 23.96 -11.55 -5.60
N LYS A 265 24.52 -11.45 -4.39
CA LYS A 265 25.58 -12.34 -3.93
C LYS A 265 25.11 -13.78 -3.84
N ASP A 266 26.03 -14.75 -3.85
CA ASP A 266 25.68 -16.19 -3.72
C ASP A 266 25.03 -16.50 -2.36
N ASP A 267 25.34 -15.74 -1.32
CA ASP A 267 24.72 -15.82 0.02
C ASP A 267 23.69 -14.71 0.27
N GLY A 268 23.31 -13.98 -0.77
CA GLY A 268 22.35 -12.89 -0.69
C GLY A 268 20.91 -13.37 -0.58
N THR A 269 20.02 -12.42 -0.25
CA THR A 269 18.59 -12.67 -0.04
C THR A 269 17.75 -11.73 -0.89
N VAL A 270 16.70 -12.23 -1.50
CA VAL A 270 15.61 -11.40 -2.04
C VAL A 270 14.44 -11.47 -1.07
N MET A 271 13.97 -10.31 -0.63
CA MET A 271 12.73 -10.13 0.10
C MET A 271 11.64 -9.63 -0.84
N ILE A 272 10.51 -10.30 -0.86
CA ILE A 272 9.37 -9.93 -1.69
C ILE A 272 8.19 -9.74 -0.74
N VAL A 273 7.72 -8.52 -0.63
CA VAL A 273 6.50 -8.18 0.11
C VAL A 273 5.41 -7.93 -0.92
N GLU A 274 4.32 -8.67 -0.83
CA GLU A 274 3.21 -8.63 -1.79
C GLU A 274 1.87 -8.59 -1.05
N PRO A 275 0.80 -8.09 -1.69
CA PRO A 275 -0.53 -8.15 -1.11
C PRO A 275 -0.90 -9.56 -0.66
N PHE A 276 -1.52 -9.68 0.51
CA PHE A 276 -1.96 -10.98 1.00
C PHE A 276 -3.03 -11.58 0.08
N ALA A 277 -2.74 -12.74 -0.46
CA ALA A 277 -3.67 -13.53 -1.25
C ALA A 277 -3.44 -15.02 -1.02
N ASN A 278 -4.53 -15.76 -0.92
CA ASN A 278 -4.52 -17.21 -1.01
C ASN A 278 -4.46 -17.64 -2.49
N ASP A 279 -4.06 -18.89 -2.74
CA ASP A 279 -3.89 -19.41 -4.09
C ASP A 279 -5.22 -19.71 -4.82
N ASN A 280 -6.33 -19.82 -4.09
CA ASN A 280 -7.65 -20.14 -4.66
C ASN A 280 -8.60 -18.95 -4.51
N VAL A 281 -9.44 -18.74 -5.51
CA VAL A 281 -10.39 -17.62 -5.55
C VAL A 281 -11.33 -17.64 -4.35
N GLN A 282 -11.90 -18.80 -3.99
CA GLN A 282 -12.85 -18.91 -2.89
C GLN A 282 -12.27 -18.44 -1.54
N ASP A 283 -10.97 -18.63 -1.32
CA ASP A 283 -10.30 -18.27 -0.07
C ASP A 283 -10.05 -16.75 0.03
N ASN A 284 -10.17 -16.05 -1.11
CA ASN A 284 -10.03 -14.60 -1.25
C ASN A 284 -11.39 -13.87 -1.31
N LEU A 285 -12.53 -14.58 -1.25
CA LEU A 285 -13.85 -13.97 -1.21
C LEU A 285 -14.19 -13.48 0.22
N ASN A 286 -13.43 -12.50 0.67
CA ASN A 286 -13.50 -11.91 2.01
C ASN A 286 -13.29 -10.38 1.92
N PRO A 287 -13.45 -9.61 3.03
CA PRO A 287 -13.31 -8.15 2.98
C PRO A 287 -11.94 -7.65 2.46
N VAL A 288 -10.83 -8.29 2.82
CA VAL A 288 -9.49 -7.93 2.33
C VAL A 288 -9.37 -8.22 0.84
N GLY A 289 -9.80 -9.42 0.41
CA GLY A 289 -9.82 -9.78 -1.00
C GLY A 289 -10.69 -8.83 -1.84
N ARG A 290 -11.84 -8.37 -1.30
CA ARG A 290 -12.68 -7.36 -1.98
C ARG A 290 -11.91 -6.06 -2.27
N VAL A 291 -11.13 -5.56 -1.29
CA VAL A 291 -10.27 -4.37 -1.47
C VAL A 291 -9.20 -4.65 -2.51
N MET A 292 -8.49 -5.77 -2.38
CA MET A 292 -7.37 -6.12 -3.25
C MET A 292 -7.80 -6.40 -4.69
N TYR A 293 -8.93 -7.11 -4.93
CA TYR A 293 -9.50 -7.26 -6.29
C TYR A 293 -9.92 -5.92 -6.89
N GLY A 294 -10.49 -5.01 -6.07
CA GLY A 294 -10.84 -3.66 -6.50
C GLY A 294 -9.63 -2.85 -6.96
N ALA A 295 -8.57 -2.83 -6.16
CA ALA A 295 -7.31 -2.18 -6.51
C ALA A 295 -6.64 -2.86 -7.73
N SER A 296 -6.57 -4.18 -7.71
CA SER A 296 -5.94 -4.97 -8.77
C SER A 296 -6.55 -4.70 -10.14
N SER A 297 -7.89 -4.70 -10.24
CA SER A 297 -8.59 -4.49 -11.52
C SER A 297 -8.44 -3.08 -12.08
N GLN A 298 -8.17 -2.08 -11.24
CA GLN A 298 -8.13 -0.68 -11.63
C GLN A 298 -6.72 -0.09 -11.67
N ILE A 299 -5.75 -0.75 -11.03
CA ILE A 299 -4.37 -0.27 -10.88
C ILE A 299 -3.38 -1.35 -11.36
N CYS A 300 -3.21 -2.46 -10.62
CA CYS A 300 -2.13 -3.41 -10.86
C CYS A 300 -2.22 -4.12 -12.22
N VAL A 301 -3.40 -4.64 -12.57
CA VAL A 301 -3.63 -5.29 -13.87
C VAL A 301 -3.42 -4.31 -15.03
N PRO A 302 -4.00 -3.10 -15.02
CA PRO A 302 -3.73 -2.09 -16.04
C PRO A 302 -2.26 -1.72 -16.19
N VAL A 303 -1.52 -1.55 -15.10
CA VAL A 303 -0.09 -1.22 -15.13
C VAL A 303 0.72 -2.33 -15.80
N SER A 304 0.49 -3.58 -15.41
CA SER A 304 1.17 -4.71 -16.04
C SER A 304 0.84 -4.85 -17.52
N LEU A 305 -0.44 -4.75 -17.89
CA LEU A 305 -0.88 -4.87 -19.29
C LEU A 305 -0.33 -3.75 -20.18
N ALA A 306 -0.23 -2.53 -19.69
CA ALA A 306 0.36 -1.42 -20.44
C ALA A 306 1.81 -1.69 -20.85
N ARG A 307 2.52 -2.53 -20.10
CA ARG A 307 3.90 -2.98 -20.36
C ARG A 307 3.98 -4.39 -20.94
N ASN A 308 2.89 -4.89 -21.52
CA ASN A 308 2.76 -6.25 -22.08
C ASN A 308 3.06 -7.37 -21.05
N GLY A 309 2.80 -7.10 -19.78
CA GLY A 309 3.06 -8.02 -18.69
C GLY A 309 1.97 -9.09 -18.53
N PRO A 310 2.22 -10.09 -17.68
CA PRO A 310 1.31 -11.21 -17.45
C PRO A 310 0.11 -10.87 -16.56
N ALA A 311 0.02 -9.63 -16.06
CA ALA A 311 -1.06 -9.14 -15.20
C ALA A 311 -1.34 -10.07 -14.00
N LEU A 312 -0.32 -10.35 -13.19
CA LEU A 312 -0.45 -11.22 -12.01
C LEU A 312 -1.51 -10.68 -11.06
N GLY A 313 -1.54 -9.35 -10.89
CA GLY A 313 -2.47 -8.64 -10.03
C GLY A 313 -2.21 -8.81 -8.54
N ALA A 314 -2.85 -7.98 -7.73
CA ALA A 314 -2.69 -8.00 -6.26
C ALA A 314 -3.20 -9.31 -5.60
N GLN A 315 -3.81 -10.20 -6.34
CA GLN A 315 -4.27 -11.51 -5.90
C GLN A 315 -3.48 -12.68 -6.52
N ALA A 316 -2.20 -12.45 -6.83
CA ALA A 316 -1.31 -13.45 -7.42
C ALA A 316 -1.19 -14.72 -6.56
N GLY A 317 -1.09 -14.59 -5.25
CA GLY A 317 -0.88 -15.69 -4.31
C GLY A 317 0.56 -16.24 -4.33
N GLU A 318 0.88 -17.04 -3.33
CA GLU A 318 2.24 -17.57 -3.16
C GLU A 318 2.66 -18.49 -4.30
N ARG A 319 1.75 -19.34 -4.79
CA ARG A 319 2.04 -20.29 -5.87
C ARG A 319 2.47 -19.58 -7.15
N ARG A 320 1.74 -18.55 -7.55
CA ARG A 320 2.05 -17.79 -8.77
C ARG A 320 3.35 -17.00 -8.64
N LEU A 321 3.59 -16.40 -7.49
CA LEU A 321 4.85 -15.73 -7.19
C LEU A 321 6.04 -16.71 -7.18
N ARG A 322 5.85 -17.90 -6.64
CA ARG A 322 6.86 -18.98 -6.70
C ARG A 322 7.18 -19.38 -8.14
N GLU A 323 6.19 -19.51 -9.01
CA GLU A 323 6.41 -19.81 -10.44
C GLU A 323 7.27 -18.73 -11.09
N VAL A 324 7.00 -17.45 -10.83
CA VAL A 324 7.77 -16.32 -11.34
C VAL A 324 9.20 -16.34 -10.81
N VAL A 325 9.39 -16.49 -9.51
CA VAL A 325 10.68 -16.32 -8.85
C VAL A 325 11.57 -17.56 -8.99
N VAL A 326 11.03 -18.76 -8.78
CA VAL A 326 11.80 -20.00 -8.83
C VAL A 326 11.91 -20.51 -10.27
N THR A 327 10.78 -20.82 -10.89
CA THR A 327 10.79 -21.43 -12.24
C THR A 327 11.27 -20.42 -13.28
N GLY A 328 10.77 -19.21 -13.23
CA GLY A 328 11.13 -18.16 -14.18
C GLY A 328 12.45 -17.46 -13.83
N GLY A 329 12.65 -17.09 -12.57
CA GLY A 329 13.78 -16.31 -12.08
C GLY A 329 15.05 -17.10 -11.79
N GLY A 330 14.94 -18.43 -11.56
CA GLY A 330 16.07 -19.31 -11.31
C GLY A 330 16.59 -19.31 -9.87
N PHE A 331 15.74 -18.96 -8.89
CA PHE A 331 16.10 -19.08 -7.48
C PHE A 331 15.98 -20.52 -6.98
N GLY A 332 16.94 -20.97 -6.16
CA GLY A 332 16.99 -22.34 -5.65
C GLY A 332 16.12 -22.55 -4.41
N ARG A 333 15.90 -21.53 -3.61
CA ARG A 333 15.11 -21.58 -2.37
C ARG A 333 14.06 -20.48 -2.35
N PHE A 334 12.87 -20.83 -1.87
CA PHE A 334 11.75 -19.90 -1.75
C PHE A 334 10.84 -20.34 -0.61
N ARG A 335 10.53 -19.44 0.30
CA ARG A 335 9.60 -19.70 1.40
C ARG A 335 8.81 -18.45 1.78
N ARG A 336 7.66 -18.64 2.41
CA ARG A 336 7.01 -17.60 3.19
C ARG A 336 7.80 -17.42 4.48
N ALA A 337 8.35 -16.22 4.68
CA ALA A 337 9.11 -15.88 5.87
C ALA A 337 8.18 -15.46 7.02
N THR A 338 7.21 -14.59 6.71
CA THR A 338 6.14 -14.15 7.61
C THR A 338 4.97 -13.58 6.81
N GLU A 339 3.93 -13.13 7.51
CA GLU A 339 2.76 -12.51 6.90
C GLU A 339 2.11 -11.52 7.85
N THR A 340 1.27 -10.63 7.30
CA THR A 340 0.32 -9.78 8.00
C THR A 340 -1.07 -10.00 7.40
N PRO A 341 -2.14 -9.46 7.97
CA PRO A 341 -3.46 -9.52 7.33
C PRO A 341 -3.50 -8.92 5.91
N PHE A 342 -2.52 -8.08 5.55
CA PHE A 342 -2.47 -7.36 4.28
C PHE A 342 -1.31 -7.77 3.37
N ASN A 343 -0.25 -8.41 3.91
CA ASN A 343 0.94 -8.73 3.14
C ASN A 343 1.44 -10.17 3.34
N LEU A 344 1.92 -10.77 2.27
CA LEU A 344 2.82 -11.91 2.27
C LEU A 344 4.26 -11.38 2.26
N VAL A 345 5.12 -11.96 3.09
CA VAL A 345 6.57 -11.68 3.09
C VAL A 345 7.29 -12.96 2.70
N LEU A 346 7.88 -12.93 1.52
CA LEU A 346 8.51 -14.09 0.90
C LEU A 346 10.03 -13.89 0.86
N GLU A 347 10.76 -14.96 1.11
CA GLU A 347 12.21 -15.02 0.99
C GLU A 347 12.61 -15.91 -0.18
N ALA A 348 13.49 -15.39 -1.04
CA ALA A 348 14.12 -16.18 -2.09
C ALA A 348 15.65 -16.10 -1.99
N ARG A 349 16.33 -17.19 -2.28
CA ARG A 349 17.80 -17.28 -2.28
C ARG A 349 18.32 -18.03 -3.50
N PRO A 350 19.56 -17.75 -3.91
CA PRO A 350 20.24 -18.46 -4.97
C PRO A 350 20.19 -19.97 -4.88
#